data_0ff7d145c6b02c8fabccabe033272543
#
_entry.id   0ff7d145c6b02c8fabccabe033272543
#
_cell.length_a   1.000
_cell.length_b   1.000
_cell.length_c   1.000
_cell.angle_alpha   90.00
_cell.angle_beta   90.00
_cell.angle_gamma   90.00
#
_symmetry.space_group_name_H-M   'P 1'
#
loop_
_entity.id
_entity.type
_entity.pdbx_description
1 polymer ?
#
loop_
_entity_poly.entity_id
_entity_poly.type
_entity_poly.pdbx_seq_one_letter_code
_entity_poly.pdbx_strand_id
1 'polypeptide(L)'
;DVGTEEGNRILIETAEQAFGPIDLFFANAGVGIGRGPESPEAEWELAFNVNVHAHRWAAKYLLPGWLERGDGYFCSTASAAGLLSQIGSAPYSLTKHAAVAFAEWMSITYGDAGIRVSCLCPQGVNTAMLRAGDDPAAGVSSSVVRSAGRVLEPAEVAEVVVATINAETFLILPHLEVLTYLQRKTGDYDRWLAGMRKLQARMLAGA
;
A
#
# COMPACT_ATOMS: atom_id res chain seq x y z
N ASP A 1 10.91 15.28 1.38
CA ASP A 1 10.84 13.95 2.04
C ASP A 1 9.45 13.70 2.62
N VAL A 2 8.71 12.78 2.01
CA VAL A 2 7.35 12.42 2.45
C VAL A 2 7.32 11.62 3.75
N GLY A 3 8.45 11.15 4.24
CA GLY A 3 8.60 10.53 5.57
C GLY A 3 8.47 11.54 6.73
N THR A 4 8.17 12.81 6.45
CA THR A 4 7.94 13.85 7.43
C THR A 4 6.66 14.63 7.15
N GLU A 5 6.02 15.17 8.19
CA GLU A 5 4.84 16.02 8.02
C GLU A 5 5.16 17.29 7.24
N GLU A 6 6.28 17.92 7.56
CA GLU A 6 6.75 19.14 6.88
C GLU A 6 7.02 18.90 5.39
N GLY A 7 7.62 17.77 5.03
CA GLY A 7 7.85 17.42 3.63
C GLY A 7 6.55 17.25 2.84
N ASN A 8 5.51 16.66 3.43
CA ASN A 8 4.18 16.58 2.81
C ASN A 8 3.52 17.95 2.66
N ARG A 9 3.62 18.80 3.68
CA ARG A 9 3.12 20.19 3.61
C ARG A 9 3.77 20.95 2.46
N ILE A 10 5.11 20.95 2.40
CA ILE A 10 5.88 21.64 1.35
C ILE A 10 5.53 21.08 -0.04
N LEU A 11 5.39 19.76 -0.19
CA LEU A 11 5.02 19.12 -1.45
C LEU A 11 3.69 19.67 -1.98
N ILE A 12 2.66 19.69 -1.13
CA ILE A 12 1.31 20.13 -1.50
C ILE A 12 1.31 21.62 -1.82
N GLU A 13 1.83 22.44 -0.92
CA GLU A 13 1.90 23.90 -1.13
C GLU A 13 2.68 24.28 -2.40
N THR A 14 3.80 23.60 -2.68
CA THR A 14 4.60 23.86 -3.89
C THR A 14 3.82 23.47 -5.15
N ALA A 15 3.11 22.34 -5.14
CA ALA A 15 2.31 21.91 -6.27
C ALA A 15 1.13 22.87 -6.52
N GLU A 16 0.44 23.29 -5.46
CA GLU A 16 -0.70 24.21 -5.58
C GLU A 16 -0.24 25.63 -6.03
N GLN A 17 0.89 26.10 -5.57
CA GLN A 17 1.47 27.38 -6.04
C GLN A 17 1.86 27.35 -7.52
N ALA A 18 2.34 26.19 -8.01
CA ALA A 18 2.81 26.06 -9.40
C ALA A 18 1.69 25.78 -10.40
N PHE A 19 0.67 25.00 -10.00
CA PHE A 19 -0.32 24.42 -10.93
C PHE A 19 -1.77 24.70 -10.54
N GLY A 20 -2.02 25.33 -9.39
CA GLY A 20 -3.36 25.51 -8.83
C GLY A 20 -3.80 24.33 -7.97
N PRO A 21 -5.08 24.31 -7.56
CA PRO A 21 -5.62 23.28 -6.67
C PRO A 21 -5.38 21.86 -7.19
N ILE A 22 -4.98 20.97 -6.30
CA ILE A 22 -4.78 19.55 -6.63
C ILE A 22 -6.15 18.86 -6.69
N ASP A 23 -6.45 18.20 -7.80
CA ASP A 23 -7.70 17.43 -7.98
C ASP A 23 -7.51 15.96 -7.61
N LEU A 24 -6.33 15.41 -7.87
CA LEU A 24 -5.97 14.03 -7.56
C LEU A 24 -4.60 13.99 -6.90
N PHE A 25 -4.53 13.31 -5.76
CA PHE A 25 -3.25 13.01 -5.08
C PHE A 25 -3.01 11.51 -5.03
N PHE A 26 -1.86 11.08 -5.54
CA PHE A 26 -1.45 9.68 -5.50
C PHE A 26 -0.37 9.46 -4.44
N ALA A 27 -0.77 9.00 -3.25
CA ALA A 27 0.13 8.61 -2.17
C ALA A 27 0.80 7.27 -2.50
N ASN A 28 1.87 7.34 -3.30
CA ASN A 28 2.54 6.16 -3.87
C ASN A 28 3.86 5.79 -3.18
N ALA A 29 4.52 6.71 -2.50
CA ALA A 29 5.79 6.44 -1.82
C ALA A 29 5.63 5.30 -0.81
N GLY A 30 6.62 4.42 -0.75
CA GLY A 30 6.59 3.29 0.16
C GLY A 30 7.97 2.65 0.33
N VAL A 31 8.18 2.01 1.48
CA VAL A 31 9.38 1.24 1.80
C VAL A 31 9.03 -0.17 2.25
N GLY A 32 9.87 -1.15 1.86
CA GLY A 32 9.77 -2.54 2.30
C GLY A 32 10.99 -2.89 3.13
N ILE A 33 10.94 -2.61 4.43
CA ILE A 33 12.04 -2.79 5.39
C ILE A 33 11.56 -3.51 6.64
N GLY A 34 12.53 -3.98 7.42
CA GLY A 34 12.28 -4.71 8.66
C GLY A 34 11.82 -6.14 8.44
N ARG A 35 12.01 -6.98 9.44
CA ARG A 35 11.66 -8.41 9.42
C ARG A 35 10.63 -8.76 10.48
N GLY A 36 11.04 -8.83 11.72
CA GLY A 36 10.21 -9.21 12.85
C GLY A 36 10.22 -8.14 13.95
N PRO A 37 9.70 -8.47 15.14
CA PRO A 37 9.67 -7.53 16.26
C PRO A 37 11.06 -7.09 16.72
N GLU A 38 12.11 -7.84 16.37
CA GLU A 38 13.51 -7.56 16.68
C GLU A 38 14.16 -6.53 15.73
N SER A 39 13.47 -6.10 14.68
CA SER A 39 13.98 -5.07 13.77
C SER A 39 14.24 -3.76 14.51
N PRO A 40 15.31 -3.01 14.14
CA PRO A 40 15.62 -1.72 14.76
C PRO A 40 14.42 -0.77 14.75
N GLU A 41 14.24 -0.01 15.84
CA GLU A 41 13.15 0.98 15.95
C GLU A 41 13.15 1.99 14.78
N ALA A 42 14.35 2.38 14.31
CA ALA A 42 14.46 3.28 13.15
C ALA A 42 13.83 2.70 11.86
N GLU A 43 13.85 1.38 11.68
CA GLU A 43 13.17 0.73 10.55
C GLU A 43 11.65 0.74 10.74
N TRP A 44 11.18 0.50 11.96
CA TRP A 44 9.77 0.62 12.31
C TRP A 44 9.25 2.05 12.09
N GLU A 45 9.95 3.04 12.63
CA GLU A 45 9.63 4.45 12.45
C GLU A 45 9.59 4.86 10.97
N LEU A 46 10.61 4.49 10.20
CA LEU A 46 10.66 4.79 8.77
C LEU A 46 9.50 4.11 8.02
N ALA A 47 9.20 2.84 8.32
CA ALA A 47 8.08 2.13 7.71
C ALA A 47 6.73 2.82 8.01
N PHE A 48 6.48 3.21 9.26
CA PHE A 48 5.27 3.92 9.63
C PHE A 48 5.22 5.33 9.04
N ASN A 49 6.31 6.07 9.07
CA ASN A 49 6.36 7.43 8.53
C ASN A 49 6.04 7.45 7.04
N VAL A 50 6.67 6.58 6.24
CA VAL A 50 6.49 6.57 4.79
C VAL A 50 5.21 5.85 4.37
N ASN A 51 4.92 4.66 4.92
CA ASN A 51 3.80 3.84 4.44
C ASN A 51 2.44 4.23 5.04
N VAL A 52 2.42 4.98 6.15
CA VAL A 52 1.16 5.32 6.87
C VAL A 52 1.04 6.82 7.07
N HIS A 53 2.02 7.43 7.77
CA HIS A 53 1.89 8.84 8.15
C HIS A 53 1.96 9.78 6.95
N ALA A 54 2.71 9.44 5.89
CA ALA A 54 2.72 10.21 4.65
C ALA A 54 1.31 10.34 4.03
N HIS A 55 0.54 9.25 4.01
CA HIS A 55 -0.85 9.26 3.53
C HIS A 55 -1.73 10.15 4.41
N ARG A 56 -1.59 10.00 5.73
CA ARG A 56 -2.35 10.81 6.70
C ARG A 56 -1.99 12.29 6.63
N TRP A 57 -0.71 12.63 6.51
CA TRP A 57 -0.27 14.02 6.39
C TRP A 57 -0.73 14.64 5.08
N ALA A 58 -0.63 13.93 3.96
CA ALA A 58 -1.15 14.42 2.69
C ALA A 58 -2.66 14.72 2.79
N ALA A 59 -3.44 13.78 3.33
CA ALA A 59 -4.88 13.98 3.52
C ALA A 59 -5.19 15.19 4.44
N LYS A 60 -4.39 15.40 5.50
CA LYS A 60 -4.55 16.54 6.41
C LYS A 60 -4.50 17.89 5.68
N TYR A 61 -3.61 18.03 4.71
CA TYR A 61 -3.43 19.28 3.97
C TYR A 61 -4.34 19.42 2.76
N LEU A 62 -4.79 18.32 2.16
CA LEU A 62 -5.66 18.33 0.97
C LEU A 62 -7.15 18.44 1.33
N LEU A 63 -7.59 17.73 2.37
CA LEU A 63 -9.02 17.65 2.72
C LEU A 63 -9.71 18.98 2.92
N PRO A 64 -9.14 20.01 3.58
CA PRO A 64 -9.85 21.28 3.74
C PRO A 64 -10.29 21.90 2.41
N GLY A 65 -9.39 22.01 1.43
CA GLY A 65 -9.70 22.57 0.12
C GLY A 65 -10.63 21.65 -0.71
N TRP A 66 -10.47 20.35 -0.59
CA TRP A 66 -11.35 19.39 -1.26
C TRP A 66 -12.77 19.42 -0.73
N LEU A 67 -12.95 19.48 0.58
CA LEU A 67 -14.27 19.56 1.22
C LEU A 67 -14.98 20.88 0.91
N GLU A 68 -14.23 21.99 0.83
CA GLU A 68 -14.78 23.28 0.43
C GLU A 68 -15.33 23.26 -1.01
N ARG A 69 -14.62 22.57 -1.92
CA ARG A 69 -15.07 22.41 -3.32
C ARG A 69 -16.10 21.31 -3.51
N GLY A 70 -16.22 20.37 -2.57
CA GLY A 70 -16.99 19.15 -2.73
C GLY A 70 -16.41 18.18 -3.78
N ASP A 71 -15.11 18.28 -4.04
CA ASP A 71 -14.42 17.48 -5.07
C ASP A 71 -12.96 17.26 -4.73
N GLY A 72 -12.51 15.99 -4.81
CA GLY A 72 -11.13 15.57 -4.65
C GLY A 72 -10.97 14.05 -4.83
N TYR A 73 -9.77 13.62 -5.18
CA TYR A 73 -9.46 12.21 -5.39
C TYR A 73 -8.18 11.79 -4.68
N PHE A 74 -8.30 10.86 -3.73
CA PHE A 74 -7.16 10.28 -3.02
C PHE A 74 -6.89 8.86 -3.48
N CYS A 75 -5.77 8.61 -4.16
CA CYS A 75 -5.32 7.27 -4.51
C CYS A 75 -4.17 6.84 -3.60
N SER A 76 -4.33 5.70 -2.90
CA SER A 76 -3.38 5.18 -1.93
C SER A 76 -2.70 3.91 -2.46
N THR A 77 -1.37 3.83 -2.46
CA THR A 77 -0.64 2.57 -2.71
C THR A 77 -0.41 1.81 -1.41
N ALA A 78 -1.30 0.84 -1.16
CA ALA A 78 -1.09 -0.16 -0.11
C ALA A 78 -0.26 -1.36 -0.65
N SER A 79 -0.80 -2.55 -0.60
CA SER A 79 -0.24 -3.81 -1.12
C SER A 79 -1.25 -4.94 -0.91
N ALA A 80 -1.13 -6.04 -1.62
CA ALA A 80 -1.78 -7.31 -1.26
C ALA A 80 -1.43 -7.74 0.18
N ALA A 81 -0.24 -7.35 0.68
CA ALA A 81 0.17 -7.53 2.08
C ALA A 81 -0.76 -6.81 3.07
N GLY A 82 -1.41 -5.72 2.68
CA GLY A 82 -2.40 -5.00 3.49
C GLY A 82 -3.74 -5.71 3.60
N LEU A 83 -4.00 -6.66 2.72
CA LEU A 83 -5.21 -7.50 2.75
C LEU A 83 -4.93 -8.90 3.30
N LEU A 84 -3.73 -9.44 3.04
CA LEU A 84 -3.39 -10.86 3.28
C LEU A 84 -2.39 -11.06 4.42
N SER A 85 -1.36 -10.30 4.50
CA SER A 85 -0.12 -10.31 5.29
C SER A 85 1.11 -10.64 4.45
N GLN A 86 2.28 -10.18 4.90
CA GLN A 86 3.56 -10.46 4.28
C GLN A 86 4.39 -11.39 5.16
N ILE A 87 4.67 -12.60 4.70
CA ILE A 87 5.65 -13.47 5.33
C ILE A 87 7.03 -12.82 5.25
N GLY A 88 7.76 -12.78 6.36
CA GLY A 88 9.12 -12.26 6.43
C GLY A 88 9.24 -10.76 6.71
N SER A 89 8.13 -10.03 6.85
CA SER A 89 8.18 -8.63 7.30
C SER A 89 6.94 -8.22 8.08
N ALA A 90 7.10 -8.07 9.39
CA ALA A 90 6.05 -7.57 10.28
C ALA A 90 5.80 -6.06 10.06
N PRO A 91 6.83 -5.17 10.01
CA PRO A 91 6.60 -3.74 9.76
C PRO A 91 5.84 -3.49 8.45
N TYR A 92 6.19 -4.20 7.38
CA TYR A 92 5.50 -4.06 6.10
C TYR A 92 4.04 -4.54 6.18
N SER A 93 3.79 -5.69 6.81
CA SER A 93 2.42 -6.18 7.01
C SER A 93 1.55 -5.20 7.78
N LEU A 94 2.05 -4.70 8.91
CA LEU A 94 1.30 -3.76 9.76
C LEU A 94 1.01 -2.47 9.02
N THR A 95 2.04 -1.87 8.41
CA THR A 95 1.90 -0.57 7.75
C THR A 95 1.01 -0.63 6.51
N LYS A 96 1.05 -1.72 5.74
CA LYS A 96 0.17 -1.88 4.58
C LYS A 96 -1.28 -2.19 4.96
N HIS A 97 -1.55 -2.90 6.07
CA HIS A 97 -2.90 -2.99 6.64
C HIS A 97 -3.40 -1.63 7.12
N ALA A 98 -2.54 -0.83 7.79
CA ALA A 98 -2.90 0.52 8.23
C ALA A 98 -3.21 1.45 7.04
N ALA A 99 -2.47 1.34 5.93
CA ALA A 99 -2.75 2.11 4.71
C ALA A 99 -4.11 1.75 4.08
N VAL A 100 -4.47 0.45 4.03
CA VAL A 100 -5.82 0.01 3.59
C VAL A 100 -6.88 0.58 4.51
N ALA A 101 -6.74 0.38 5.83
CA ALA A 101 -7.71 0.85 6.82
C ALA A 101 -7.90 2.38 6.77
N PHE A 102 -6.82 3.14 6.53
CA PHE A 102 -6.89 4.59 6.38
C PHE A 102 -7.66 4.98 5.11
N ALA A 103 -7.40 4.33 3.98
CA ALA A 103 -8.12 4.56 2.74
C ALA A 103 -9.61 4.23 2.87
N GLU A 104 -9.95 3.10 3.50
CA GLU A 104 -11.35 2.71 3.79
C GLU A 104 -12.04 3.76 4.68
N TRP A 105 -11.37 4.17 5.76
CA TRP A 105 -11.90 5.20 6.65
C TRP A 105 -12.16 6.52 5.92
N MET A 106 -11.25 6.96 5.06
CA MET A 106 -11.43 8.16 4.25
C MET A 106 -12.63 8.05 3.30
N SER A 107 -12.75 6.92 2.62
CA SER A 107 -13.87 6.65 1.70
C SER A 107 -15.22 6.66 2.43
N ILE A 108 -15.30 6.02 3.60
CA ILE A 108 -16.50 5.98 4.44
C ILE A 108 -16.84 7.37 4.98
N THR A 109 -15.84 8.12 5.42
CA THR A 109 -16.06 9.40 6.14
C THR A 109 -16.39 10.55 5.19
N TYR A 110 -15.75 10.59 4.01
CA TYR A 110 -15.81 11.75 3.13
C TYR A 110 -16.42 11.46 1.75
N GLY A 111 -16.81 10.21 1.48
CA GLY A 111 -17.37 9.83 0.18
C GLY A 111 -18.61 10.64 -0.20
N ASP A 112 -19.55 10.78 0.71
CA ASP A 112 -20.77 11.57 0.50
C ASP A 112 -20.50 13.09 0.43
N ALA A 113 -19.32 13.53 0.83
CA ALA A 113 -18.86 14.92 0.68
C ALA A 113 -18.11 15.17 -0.65
N GLY A 114 -18.12 14.21 -1.59
CA GLY A 114 -17.51 14.33 -2.90
C GLY A 114 -16.04 13.93 -2.97
N ILE A 115 -15.50 13.27 -1.93
CA ILE A 115 -14.11 12.80 -1.92
C ILE A 115 -14.05 11.35 -2.37
N ARG A 116 -13.51 11.12 -3.56
CA ARG A 116 -13.27 9.79 -4.10
C ARG A 116 -11.97 9.21 -3.54
N VAL A 117 -11.97 7.91 -3.28
CA VAL A 117 -10.80 7.21 -2.76
C VAL A 117 -10.60 5.90 -3.49
N SER A 118 -9.36 5.63 -3.93
CA SER A 118 -8.95 4.32 -4.43
C SER A 118 -7.74 3.79 -3.67
N CYS A 119 -7.69 2.47 -3.48
CA CYS A 119 -6.61 1.78 -2.78
C CYS A 119 -5.98 0.71 -3.66
N LEU A 120 -4.75 0.96 -4.13
CA LEU A 120 -3.98 0.04 -4.94
C LEU A 120 -3.33 -1.04 -4.06
N CYS A 121 -3.69 -2.30 -4.30
CA CYS A 121 -3.20 -3.46 -3.55
C CYS A 121 -2.51 -4.49 -4.47
N PRO A 122 -1.32 -4.18 -5.02
CA PRO A 122 -0.59 -5.08 -5.91
C PRO A 122 0.12 -6.19 -5.14
N GLN A 123 0.39 -7.31 -5.81
CA GLN A 123 1.40 -8.31 -5.40
C GLN A 123 2.78 -7.95 -6.00
N GLY A 124 3.43 -8.91 -6.65
CA GLY A 124 4.74 -8.71 -7.24
C GLY A 124 4.73 -7.76 -8.43
N VAL A 125 5.45 -6.65 -8.32
CA VAL A 125 5.71 -5.72 -9.42
C VAL A 125 7.21 -5.58 -9.61
N ASN A 126 7.69 -5.60 -10.84
CA ASN A 126 9.12 -5.55 -11.20
C ASN A 126 9.71 -4.15 -10.91
N THR A 127 9.94 -3.87 -9.65
CA THR A 127 10.47 -2.60 -9.14
C THR A 127 11.82 -2.81 -8.45
N ALA A 128 12.52 -1.71 -8.16
CA ALA A 128 13.73 -1.75 -7.36
C ALA A 128 13.49 -2.38 -5.97
N MET A 129 12.32 -2.13 -5.36
CA MET A 129 11.95 -2.71 -4.06
C MET A 129 11.90 -4.25 -4.12
N LEU A 130 11.26 -4.82 -5.15
CA LEU A 130 11.19 -6.28 -5.30
C LEU A 130 12.57 -6.89 -5.57
N ARG A 131 13.37 -6.23 -6.42
CA ARG A 131 14.74 -6.70 -6.73
C ARG A 131 15.70 -6.60 -5.53
N ALA A 132 15.57 -5.56 -4.71
CA ALA A 132 16.35 -5.46 -3.47
C ALA A 132 16.04 -6.58 -2.49
N GLY A 133 14.82 -7.10 -2.50
CA GLY A 133 14.43 -8.27 -1.70
C GLY A 133 14.99 -9.61 -2.23
N ASP A 134 15.65 -9.65 -3.39
CA ASP A 134 16.30 -10.84 -3.92
C ASP A 134 17.69 -11.10 -3.26
N ASP A 135 18.22 -10.14 -2.52
CA ASP A 135 19.40 -10.34 -1.68
C ASP A 135 19.09 -11.40 -0.60
N PRO A 136 19.87 -12.48 -0.48
CA PRO A 136 19.68 -13.47 0.59
C PRO A 136 19.65 -12.86 1.99
N ALA A 137 20.36 -11.76 2.20
CA ALA A 137 20.33 -11.01 3.46
C ALA A 137 18.97 -10.32 3.73
N ALA A 138 18.14 -10.09 2.72
CA ALA A 138 16.82 -9.50 2.86
C ALA A 138 15.74 -10.47 3.38
N GLY A 139 16.04 -11.77 3.45
CA GLY A 139 15.12 -12.81 3.95
C GLY A 139 14.21 -13.36 2.85
N VAL A 140 13.06 -13.93 3.25
CA VAL A 140 12.19 -14.71 2.34
C VAL A 140 11.05 -13.92 1.69
N SER A 141 10.92 -12.63 1.97
CA SER A 141 9.75 -11.83 1.56
C SER A 141 9.56 -11.78 0.04
N SER A 142 10.62 -11.54 -0.73
CA SER A 142 10.55 -11.48 -2.19
C SER A 142 10.29 -12.86 -2.82
N SER A 143 10.88 -13.91 -2.26
CA SER A 143 10.65 -15.30 -2.69
C SER A 143 9.18 -15.68 -2.51
N VAL A 144 8.56 -15.29 -1.39
CA VAL A 144 7.13 -15.48 -1.17
C VAL A 144 6.30 -14.74 -2.23
N VAL A 145 6.62 -13.47 -2.49
CA VAL A 145 5.92 -12.66 -3.50
C VAL A 145 6.03 -13.30 -4.89
N ARG A 146 7.23 -13.72 -5.30
CA ARG A 146 7.45 -14.38 -6.60
C ARG A 146 6.75 -15.74 -6.72
N SER A 147 6.59 -16.46 -5.63
CA SER A 147 5.86 -17.74 -5.60
C SER A 147 4.35 -17.61 -5.60
N ALA A 148 3.82 -16.42 -5.29
CA ALA A 148 2.40 -16.19 -5.08
C ALA A 148 1.63 -15.88 -6.38
N GLY A 149 2.34 -15.57 -7.48
CA GLY A 149 1.72 -15.24 -8.76
C GLY A 149 2.70 -14.62 -9.75
N ARG A 150 2.17 -14.10 -10.85
CA ARG A 150 2.95 -13.40 -11.86
C ARG A 150 3.53 -12.09 -11.30
N VAL A 151 4.76 -11.77 -11.64
CA VAL A 151 5.33 -10.44 -11.42
C VAL A 151 4.95 -9.56 -12.61
N LEU A 152 4.21 -8.48 -12.35
CA LEU A 152 3.77 -7.52 -13.39
C LEU A 152 4.83 -6.44 -13.62
N GLU A 153 4.83 -5.86 -14.82
CA GLU A 153 5.60 -4.67 -15.09
C GLU A 153 4.89 -3.42 -14.55
N PRO A 154 5.62 -2.37 -14.12
CA PRO A 154 5.01 -1.14 -13.63
C PRO A 154 4.00 -0.51 -14.58
N ALA A 155 4.24 -0.59 -15.90
CA ALA A 155 3.31 -0.07 -16.91
C ALA A 155 1.96 -0.80 -16.90
N GLU A 156 1.96 -2.14 -16.76
CA GLU A 156 0.74 -2.94 -16.67
C GLU A 156 -0.10 -2.55 -15.44
N VAL A 157 0.58 -2.31 -14.30
CA VAL A 157 -0.08 -1.83 -13.08
C VAL A 157 -0.67 -0.43 -13.28
N ALA A 158 0.09 0.47 -13.92
CA ALA A 158 -0.36 1.85 -14.17
C ALA A 158 -1.63 1.89 -15.06
N GLU A 159 -1.73 1.05 -16.09
CA GLU A 159 -2.93 0.94 -16.91
C GLU A 159 -4.16 0.54 -16.09
N VAL A 160 -4.01 -0.45 -15.18
CA VAL A 160 -5.11 -0.86 -14.28
C VAL A 160 -5.48 0.28 -13.33
N VAL A 161 -4.50 1.02 -12.80
CA VAL A 161 -4.73 2.17 -11.91
C VAL A 161 -5.55 3.24 -12.65
N VAL A 162 -5.13 3.65 -13.85
CA VAL A 162 -5.84 4.67 -14.63
C VAL A 162 -7.26 4.24 -14.95
N ALA A 163 -7.46 2.99 -15.40
CA ALA A 163 -8.79 2.47 -15.67
C ALA A 163 -9.69 2.47 -14.43
N THR A 164 -9.14 2.13 -13.26
CA THR A 164 -9.90 2.07 -12.00
C THR A 164 -10.22 3.47 -11.47
N ILE A 165 -9.28 4.42 -11.58
CA ILE A 165 -9.52 5.83 -11.22
C ILE A 165 -10.65 6.41 -12.10
N ASN A 166 -10.64 6.15 -13.41
CA ASN A 166 -11.70 6.58 -14.31
C ASN A 166 -13.07 5.95 -13.99
N ALA A 167 -13.08 4.74 -13.43
CA ALA A 167 -14.28 4.06 -12.97
C ALA A 167 -14.68 4.42 -11.53
N GLU A 168 -13.87 5.23 -10.84
CA GLU A 168 -14.05 5.65 -9.44
C GLU A 168 -14.24 4.46 -8.48
N THR A 169 -13.57 3.32 -8.75
CA THR A 169 -13.67 2.11 -7.93
C THR A 169 -12.64 2.14 -6.80
N PHE A 170 -13.07 1.73 -5.59
CA PHE A 170 -12.21 1.80 -4.41
C PHE A 170 -11.00 0.86 -4.49
N LEU A 171 -11.21 -0.44 -4.74
CA LEU A 171 -10.15 -1.43 -4.65
C LEU A 171 -9.50 -1.70 -6.02
N ILE A 172 -8.22 -1.37 -6.14
CA ILE A 172 -7.43 -1.61 -7.35
C ILE A 172 -6.61 -2.89 -7.16
N LEU A 173 -6.97 -3.95 -7.88
CA LEU A 173 -6.30 -5.26 -7.85
C LEU A 173 -5.71 -5.60 -9.21
N PRO A 174 -4.44 -5.24 -9.50
CA PRO A 174 -3.78 -5.66 -10.74
C PRO A 174 -3.61 -7.18 -10.83
N HIS A 175 -3.53 -7.85 -9.68
CA HIS A 175 -3.47 -9.30 -9.53
C HIS A 175 -4.83 -9.81 -9.04
N LEU A 176 -5.65 -10.33 -9.94
CA LEU A 176 -7.03 -10.72 -9.65
C LEU A 176 -7.13 -11.86 -8.62
N GLU A 177 -6.11 -12.70 -8.51
CA GLU A 177 -6.02 -13.77 -7.51
C GLU A 177 -6.02 -13.26 -6.07
N VAL A 178 -5.63 -11.99 -5.83
CA VAL A 178 -5.66 -11.38 -4.49
C VAL A 178 -7.07 -11.39 -3.92
N LEU A 179 -8.09 -11.13 -4.73
CA LEU A 179 -9.49 -11.20 -4.28
C LEU A 179 -9.86 -12.61 -3.81
N THR A 180 -9.45 -13.62 -4.57
CA THR A 180 -9.68 -15.03 -4.20
C THR A 180 -8.99 -15.39 -2.88
N TYR A 181 -7.76 -14.91 -2.68
CA TYR A 181 -7.02 -15.12 -1.44
C TYR A 181 -7.68 -14.40 -0.25
N LEU A 182 -8.16 -13.19 -0.45
CA LEU A 182 -8.89 -12.43 0.58
C LEU A 182 -10.18 -13.17 0.98
N GLN A 183 -10.96 -13.65 0.02
CA GLN A 183 -12.17 -14.44 0.29
C GLN A 183 -11.87 -15.71 1.07
N ARG A 184 -10.77 -16.41 0.75
CA ARG A 184 -10.31 -17.58 1.52
C ARG A 184 -9.89 -17.23 2.94
N LYS A 185 -9.21 -16.09 3.13
CA LYS A 185 -8.80 -15.58 4.44
C LYS A 185 -10.02 -15.28 5.31
N THR A 186 -10.99 -14.53 4.77
CA THR A 186 -12.18 -14.09 5.52
C THR A 186 -13.19 -15.20 5.73
N GLY A 187 -13.22 -16.20 4.85
CA GLY A 187 -14.13 -17.35 4.95
C GLY A 187 -13.74 -18.35 6.04
N ASP A 188 -12.42 -18.51 6.32
CA ASP A 188 -11.91 -19.39 7.38
C ASP A 188 -10.49 -18.96 7.78
N TYR A 189 -10.40 -18.14 8.81
CA TYR A 189 -9.14 -17.58 9.29
C TYR A 189 -8.15 -18.63 9.80
N ASP A 190 -8.61 -19.62 10.54
CA ASP A 190 -7.73 -20.65 11.11
C ASP A 190 -7.12 -21.52 10.02
N ARG A 191 -7.92 -21.92 9.05
CA ARG A 191 -7.47 -22.66 7.87
C ARG A 191 -6.47 -21.82 7.05
N TRP A 192 -6.77 -20.53 6.85
CA TRP A 192 -5.85 -19.59 6.17
C TRP A 192 -4.51 -19.49 6.89
N LEU A 193 -4.51 -19.25 8.19
CA LEU A 193 -3.29 -19.12 8.99
C LEU A 193 -2.49 -20.44 8.99
N ALA A 194 -3.16 -21.59 9.04
CA ALA A 194 -2.50 -22.89 8.92
C ALA A 194 -1.83 -23.06 7.55
N GLY A 195 -2.46 -22.58 6.47
CA GLY A 195 -1.90 -22.56 5.12
C GLY A 195 -0.67 -21.65 5.02
N MET A 196 -0.75 -20.44 5.60
CA MET A 196 0.36 -19.49 5.62
C MET A 196 1.58 -19.99 6.41
N ARG A 197 1.37 -20.68 7.54
CA ARG A 197 2.46 -21.36 8.27
C ARG A 197 3.16 -22.41 7.41
N LYS A 198 2.40 -23.22 6.66
CA LYS A 198 2.98 -24.24 5.75
C LYS A 198 3.75 -23.58 4.59
N LEU A 199 3.25 -22.46 4.06
CA LEU A 199 3.96 -21.69 3.04
C LEU A 199 5.28 -21.15 3.59
N GLN A 200 5.25 -20.51 4.75
CA GLN A 200 6.46 -20.00 5.42
C GLN A 200 7.51 -21.09 5.64
N ALA A 201 7.09 -22.24 6.18
CA ALA A 201 8.01 -23.36 6.40
C ALA A 201 8.68 -23.84 5.10
N ARG A 202 7.95 -23.89 3.99
CA ARG A 202 8.51 -24.25 2.67
C ARG A 202 9.51 -23.22 2.17
N MET A 203 9.22 -21.92 2.34
CA MET A 203 10.13 -20.84 1.91
C MET A 203 11.43 -20.86 2.72
N LEU A 204 11.36 -21.10 4.02
CA LEU A 204 12.52 -21.20 4.90
C LEU A 204 13.38 -22.46 4.62
N ALA A 205 12.76 -23.56 4.18
CA ALA A 205 13.48 -24.80 3.86
C ALA A 205 14.17 -24.76 2.48
N GLY A 206 13.77 -23.85 1.60
CA GLY A 206 14.35 -23.68 0.25
C GLY A 206 15.25 -22.45 0.12
N ALA A 207 15.50 -21.75 1.23
CA ALA A 207 16.34 -20.55 1.30
C ALA A 207 17.80 -20.88 1.60
#